data_88114f80b2386d884eb2896936741248
#
_entry.id   88114f80b2386d884eb2896936741248
#
_cell.length_a   1.000
_cell.length_b   1.000
_cell.length_c   1.000
_cell.angle_alpha   90.00
_cell.angle_beta   90.00
_cell.angle_gamma   90.00
#
_symmetry.space_group_name_H-M   'P 1'
#
loop_
_entity.id
_entity.type
_entity.pdbx_description
1 polymer ?
#
loop_
_entity_poly.entity_id
_entity_poly.type
_entity_poly.pdbx_seq_one_letter_code
_entity_poly.pdbx_strand_id
1 'polypeptide(L)'
;MKIFNTLTRSKEEFKPIEEGKVKIYACGPTVYNFIHIGNARPLCVFDVLRRFLEYIGYDVRFVQNFTDIDDKIIKRANEEGLTYKEVSEKYIEEFWKDVKGMNVREATVHPKATENIDEIIDIVSTLIDKGYAYAVDGDVYFSPSKFKEYGKLSHQPLEDLEAGARIMVGEVKREPMDFALWKSAKPGEPYWESPWGHGRPGWHIECSAMVRRYLGKTIDIHCGGQDLIFPHHENEIAQSECCNGVPFAHYWMHNGYINVDNVKMSKSLGNFFTVRDVAEKYGYEPIRFLMISSHYRSPINYSTDIIEQCKASLVRLYNCRDGLDFALEKAEDGAVSDELLAMFDKRRRQFIDAMSDDLNTADAIAALFELVRDINSNVIAANANKGSVEEAIKVFDELAGVLGLVYDRKKDSLDDEIEALIEQRTQARKDRNWAEADRIRDELKAKGIVLEDTAQGVKWHRE
;
A
#
# COMPACT_ATOMS: atom_id res chain seq x y z
N MET A 1 7.69 -14.08 -13.61
CA MET A 1 6.74 -13.69 -12.53
C MET A 1 5.36 -14.18 -12.91
N LYS A 2 4.61 -14.72 -11.93
CA LYS A 2 3.19 -15.09 -12.09
C LYS A 2 2.32 -14.19 -11.24
N ILE A 3 1.12 -13.89 -11.70
CA ILE A 3 0.12 -13.06 -11.00
C ILE A 3 -1.21 -13.80 -11.02
N PHE A 4 -1.90 -13.85 -9.88
CA PHE A 4 -3.29 -14.30 -9.86
C PHE A 4 -4.20 -13.21 -10.44
N ASN A 5 -4.86 -13.55 -11.52
CA ASN A 5 -5.77 -12.65 -12.21
C ASN A 5 -7.21 -12.93 -11.76
N THR A 6 -7.86 -11.96 -11.12
CA THR A 6 -9.25 -12.09 -10.67
C THR A 6 -10.20 -12.36 -11.82
N LEU A 7 -9.91 -11.78 -13.01
CA LEU A 7 -10.74 -11.95 -14.21
C LEU A 7 -10.81 -13.40 -14.67
N THR A 8 -9.69 -14.13 -14.60
CA THR A 8 -9.62 -15.54 -15.04
C THR A 8 -9.64 -16.52 -13.90
N ARG A 9 -9.54 -16.04 -12.64
CA ARG A 9 -9.43 -16.85 -11.41
C ARG A 9 -8.25 -17.83 -11.42
N SER A 10 -7.17 -17.49 -12.12
CA SER A 10 -5.99 -18.34 -12.24
C SER A 10 -4.69 -17.54 -12.09
N LYS A 11 -3.61 -18.24 -11.70
CA LYS A 11 -2.27 -17.67 -11.76
C LYS A 11 -1.79 -17.72 -13.22
N GLU A 12 -1.42 -16.59 -13.75
CA GLU A 12 -0.94 -16.42 -15.12
C GLU A 12 0.48 -15.88 -15.15
N GLU A 13 1.21 -16.22 -16.23
CA GLU A 13 2.51 -15.61 -16.49
C GLU A 13 2.33 -14.12 -16.82
N PHE A 14 2.97 -13.25 -16.07
CA PHE A 14 2.90 -11.82 -16.32
C PHE A 14 3.65 -11.45 -17.61
N LYS A 15 2.92 -10.85 -18.54
CA LYS A 15 3.43 -10.33 -19.80
C LYS A 15 2.96 -8.90 -19.97
N PRO A 16 3.84 -7.89 -19.89
CA PRO A 16 3.45 -6.51 -20.08
C PRO A 16 3.01 -6.26 -21.53
N ILE A 17 2.15 -5.26 -21.71
CA ILE A 17 1.69 -4.80 -23.04
C ILE A 17 2.87 -4.26 -23.85
N GLU A 18 3.76 -3.52 -23.19
CA GLU A 18 4.99 -2.97 -23.78
C GLU A 18 6.20 -3.56 -23.04
N GLU A 19 7.14 -4.16 -23.79
CA GLU A 19 8.30 -4.80 -23.21
C GLU A 19 9.11 -3.84 -22.33
N GLY A 20 9.43 -4.28 -21.11
CA GLY A 20 10.17 -3.50 -20.13
C GLY A 20 9.36 -2.42 -19.40
N LYS A 21 8.09 -2.19 -19.76
CA LYS A 21 7.23 -1.17 -19.12
C LYS A 21 5.97 -1.78 -18.55
N VAL A 22 5.50 -1.22 -17.44
CA VAL A 22 4.26 -1.68 -16.77
C VAL A 22 3.40 -0.48 -16.39
N LYS A 23 2.14 -0.51 -16.80
CA LYS A 23 1.12 0.48 -16.47
C LYS A 23 0.20 -0.08 -15.39
N ILE A 24 0.20 0.56 -14.22
CA ILE A 24 -0.62 0.14 -13.08
C ILE A 24 -1.57 1.27 -12.70
N TYR A 25 -2.83 0.93 -12.46
CA TYR A 25 -3.79 1.81 -11.84
C TYR A 25 -4.30 1.18 -10.54
N ALA A 26 -4.26 1.94 -9.45
CA ALA A 26 -4.86 1.57 -8.18
C ALA A 26 -5.95 2.59 -7.81
N CYS A 27 -7.16 2.11 -7.50
CA CYS A 27 -8.20 3.00 -7.00
C CYS A 27 -7.77 3.64 -5.70
N GLY A 28 -7.80 4.98 -5.67
CA GLY A 28 -7.45 5.77 -4.52
C GLY A 28 -8.64 6.02 -3.58
N PRO A 29 -8.41 6.68 -2.44
CA PRO A 29 -9.46 6.93 -1.46
C PRO A 29 -10.37 8.09 -1.87
N THR A 30 -11.61 8.06 -1.35
CA THR A 30 -12.47 9.24 -1.25
C THR A 30 -11.98 10.07 -0.06
N VAL A 31 -11.57 11.31 -0.31
CA VAL A 31 -10.86 12.15 0.67
C VAL A 31 -11.81 13.00 1.51
N TYR A 32 -12.55 12.35 2.40
CA TYR A 32 -13.52 12.99 3.31
C TYR A 32 -13.20 12.77 4.79
N ASN A 33 -12.22 11.93 5.11
CA ASN A 33 -11.83 11.58 6.48
C ASN A 33 -10.41 10.97 6.49
N PHE A 34 -9.83 10.82 7.69
CA PHE A 34 -8.61 10.03 7.88
C PHE A 34 -8.78 8.62 7.30
N ILE A 35 -7.70 8.09 6.73
CA ILE A 35 -7.69 6.70 6.25
C ILE A 35 -7.73 5.72 7.42
N HIS A 36 -8.50 4.66 7.28
CA HIS A 36 -8.55 3.58 8.26
C HIS A 36 -7.56 2.46 7.90
N ILE A 37 -7.27 1.58 8.86
CA ILE A 37 -6.30 0.49 8.66
C ILE A 37 -6.63 -0.40 7.45
N GLY A 38 -7.92 -0.54 7.08
CA GLY A 38 -8.33 -1.24 5.86
C GLY A 38 -7.81 -0.59 4.58
N ASN A 39 -7.68 0.75 4.55
CA ASN A 39 -7.09 1.47 3.41
C ASN A 39 -5.56 1.31 3.35
N ALA A 40 -4.88 1.08 4.49
CA ALA A 40 -3.44 0.89 4.52
C ALA A 40 -3.00 -0.33 3.72
N ARG A 41 -3.85 -1.37 3.65
CA ARG A 41 -3.48 -2.63 3.01
C ARG A 41 -3.20 -2.50 1.52
N PRO A 42 -4.15 -2.02 0.67
CA PRO A 42 -3.86 -1.80 -0.74
C PRO A 42 -2.69 -0.84 -0.96
N LEU A 43 -2.55 0.20 -0.13
CA LEU A 43 -1.44 1.15 -0.22
C LEU A 43 -0.08 0.46 -0.05
N CYS A 44 0.09 -0.34 1.01
CA CYS A 44 1.35 -1.06 1.26
C CYS A 44 1.59 -2.19 0.26
N VAL A 45 0.57 -2.98 -0.08
CA VAL A 45 0.69 -4.13 -1.00
C VAL A 45 1.08 -3.68 -2.40
N PHE A 46 0.42 -2.66 -2.94
CA PHE A 46 0.69 -2.21 -4.31
C PHE A 46 1.93 -1.31 -4.41
N ASP A 47 2.36 -0.69 -3.31
CA ASP A 47 3.70 -0.09 -3.23
C ASP A 47 4.80 -1.18 -3.31
N VAL A 48 4.62 -2.31 -2.62
CA VAL A 48 5.55 -3.45 -2.72
C VAL A 48 5.52 -4.07 -4.11
N LEU A 49 4.35 -4.20 -4.75
CA LEU A 49 4.26 -4.65 -6.14
C LEU A 49 5.08 -3.75 -7.07
N ARG A 50 4.92 -2.43 -6.96
CA ARG A 50 5.67 -1.46 -7.74
C ARG A 50 7.17 -1.57 -7.48
N ARG A 51 7.61 -1.61 -6.21
CA ARG A 51 9.03 -1.75 -5.84
C ARG A 51 9.63 -3.03 -6.39
N PHE A 52 8.90 -4.13 -6.33
CA PHE A 52 9.37 -5.41 -6.84
C PHE A 52 9.48 -5.43 -8.36
N LEU A 53 8.50 -4.90 -9.10
CA LEU A 53 8.56 -4.78 -10.55
C LEU A 53 9.75 -3.92 -11.00
N GLU A 54 9.98 -2.78 -10.34
CA GLU A 54 11.16 -1.94 -10.60
C GLU A 54 12.46 -2.67 -10.26
N TYR A 55 12.49 -3.41 -9.15
CA TYR A 55 13.66 -4.22 -8.75
C TYR A 55 14.04 -5.29 -9.77
N ILE A 56 13.06 -5.93 -10.41
CA ILE A 56 13.33 -6.91 -11.48
C ILE A 56 13.44 -6.28 -12.87
N GLY A 57 13.54 -4.94 -12.95
CA GLY A 57 13.98 -4.20 -14.14
C GLY A 57 12.87 -3.58 -14.99
N TYR A 58 11.62 -3.53 -14.54
CA TYR A 58 10.55 -2.82 -15.26
C TYR A 58 10.54 -1.31 -14.96
N ASP A 59 10.22 -0.51 -15.98
CA ASP A 59 9.82 0.90 -15.84
C ASP A 59 8.33 0.94 -15.50
N VAL A 60 7.97 1.33 -14.27
CA VAL A 60 6.60 1.27 -13.77
C VAL A 60 5.95 2.64 -13.74
N ARG A 61 4.91 2.82 -14.55
CA ARG A 61 4.01 3.97 -14.46
C ARG A 61 2.81 3.63 -13.57
N PHE A 62 2.86 4.10 -12.33
CA PHE A 62 1.84 3.86 -11.31
C PHE A 62 0.95 5.09 -11.16
N VAL A 63 -0.36 4.94 -11.33
CA VAL A 63 -1.36 6.00 -11.16
C VAL A 63 -2.32 5.61 -10.05
N GLN A 64 -2.57 6.54 -9.13
CA GLN A 64 -3.54 6.40 -8.05
C GLN A 64 -4.29 7.70 -7.87
N ASN A 65 -5.61 7.68 -8.00
CA ASN A 65 -6.43 8.88 -7.94
C ASN A 65 -6.77 9.33 -6.52
N PHE A 66 -7.30 10.56 -6.45
CA PHE A 66 -8.13 11.03 -5.36
C PHE A 66 -9.55 11.28 -5.86
N THR A 67 -10.54 10.64 -5.24
CA THR A 67 -11.94 11.06 -5.39
C THR A 67 -12.15 12.25 -4.48
N ASP A 68 -12.07 13.45 -5.05
CA ASP A 68 -12.15 14.74 -4.36
C ASP A 68 -13.52 15.42 -4.48
N ILE A 69 -14.49 14.73 -5.08
CA ILE A 69 -15.91 15.09 -5.13
C ILE A 69 -16.79 13.84 -5.02
N ASP A 70 -17.64 13.78 -4.00
CA ASP A 70 -18.52 12.66 -3.70
C ASP A 70 -19.59 13.08 -2.69
N ASP A 71 -20.69 12.33 -2.58
CA ASP A 71 -21.76 12.59 -1.60
C ASP A 71 -21.23 12.67 -0.16
N LYS A 72 -20.20 11.87 0.19
CA LYS A 72 -19.60 11.88 1.54
C LYS A 72 -18.80 13.16 1.80
N ILE A 73 -18.12 13.68 0.77
CA ILE A 73 -17.37 14.94 0.86
C ILE A 73 -18.33 16.10 1.02
N ILE A 74 -19.40 16.15 0.23
CA ILE A 74 -20.45 17.18 0.31
C ILE A 74 -21.10 17.17 1.70
N LYS A 75 -21.47 15.98 2.18
CA LYS A 75 -22.03 15.83 3.53
C LYS A 75 -21.08 16.35 4.60
N ARG A 76 -19.81 15.96 4.53
CA ARG A 76 -18.77 16.38 5.48
C ARG A 76 -18.55 17.90 5.45
N ALA A 77 -18.54 18.49 4.27
CA ALA A 77 -18.43 19.93 4.07
C ALA A 77 -19.57 20.68 4.77
N ASN A 78 -20.81 20.21 4.58
CA ASN A 78 -21.97 20.79 5.24
C ASN A 78 -21.92 20.64 6.79
N GLU A 79 -21.44 19.49 7.29
CA GLU A 79 -21.29 19.25 8.73
C GLU A 79 -20.22 20.15 9.37
N GLU A 80 -19.12 20.43 8.66
CA GLU A 80 -18.01 21.25 9.15
C GLU A 80 -18.15 22.75 8.79
N GLY A 81 -19.14 23.13 7.98
CA GLY A 81 -19.31 24.51 7.51
C GLY A 81 -18.20 24.96 6.55
N LEU A 82 -17.63 24.00 5.80
CA LEU A 82 -16.56 24.18 4.84
C LEU A 82 -17.07 23.95 3.40
N THR A 83 -16.27 24.34 2.42
CA THR A 83 -16.50 23.93 1.03
C THR A 83 -16.00 22.49 0.80
N TYR A 84 -16.53 21.80 -0.21
CA TYR A 84 -16.05 20.46 -0.59
C TYR A 84 -14.53 20.46 -0.91
N LYS A 85 -14.03 21.56 -1.47
CA LYS A 85 -12.62 21.73 -1.82
C LYS A 85 -11.73 21.81 -0.57
N GLU A 86 -12.12 22.62 0.42
CA GLU A 86 -11.40 22.71 1.70
C GLU A 86 -11.37 21.37 2.43
N VAL A 87 -12.48 20.61 2.39
CA VAL A 87 -12.54 19.27 2.99
C VAL A 87 -11.59 18.32 2.25
N SER A 88 -11.66 18.25 0.91
CA SER A 88 -10.82 17.33 0.14
C SER A 88 -9.34 17.66 0.28
N GLU A 89 -8.94 18.94 0.20
CA GLU A 89 -7.55 19.39 0.39
C GLU A 89 -7.03 19.03 1.78
N LYS A 90 -7.80 19.30 2.84
CA LYS A 90 -7.48 18.92 4.22
C LYS A 90 -7.17 17.43 4.34
N TYR A 91 -8.06 16.57 3.83
CA TYR A 91 -7.88 15.12 3.97
C TYR A 91 -6.86 14.51 2.99
N ILE A 92 -6.53 15.17 1.89
CA ILE A 92 -5.37 14.83 1.06
C ILE A 92 -4.06 15.10 1.85
N GLU A 93 -3.95 16.24 2.55
CA GLU A 93 -2.79 16.52 3.39
C GLU A 93 -2.64 15.48 4.52
N GLU A 94 -3.74 15.13 5.19
CA GLU A 94 -3.73 14.10 6.23
C GLU A 94 -3.40 12.70 5.67
N PHE A 95 -3.89 12.38 4.47
CA PHE A 95 -3.52 11.16 3.75
C PHE A 95 -2.01 11.08 3.54
N TRP A 96 -1.38 12.17 3.10
CA TRP A 96 0.06 12.19 2.85
C TRP A 96 0.90 11.98 4.11
N LYS A 97 0.44 12.46 5.27
CA LYS A 97 1.13 12.22 6.54
C LYS A 97 1.17 10.72 6.86
N ASP A 98 0.04 10.05 6.75
CA ASP A 98 -0.07 8.63 7.06
C ASP A 98 0.67 7.75 6.04
N VAL A 99 0.54 8.07 4.75
CA VAL A 99 1.18 7.33 3.65
C VAL A 99 2.71 7.45 3.69
N LYS A 100 3.24 8.67 3.93
CA LYS A 100 4.68 8.89 4.13
C LYS A 100 5.17 8.20 5.40
N GLY A 101 4.40 8.24 6.48
CA GLY A 101 4.69 7.52 7.70
C GLY A 101 4.88 6.02 7.47
N MET A 102 4.05 5.40 6.64
CA MET A 102 4.16 3.99 6.25
C MET A 102 5.20 3.72 5.15
N ASN A 103 6.03 4.68 4.75
CA ASN A 103 7.00 4.56 3.66
C ASN A 103 6.40 4.09 2.32
N VAL A 104 5.13 4.44 2.06
CA VAL A 104 4.50 4.21 0.76
C VAL A 104 4.92 5.34 -0.18
N ARG A 105 5.46 5.00 -1.34
CA ARG A 105 5.96 5.97 -2.32
C ARG A 105 4.79 6.65 -3.05
N GLU A 106 4.96 7.92 -3.34
CA GLU A 106 4.02 8.66 -4.19
C GLU A 106 3.89 7.97 -5.55
N ALA A 107 2.67 7.89 -6.07
CA ALA A 107 2.46 7.38 -7.43
C ALA A 107 3.12 8.30 -8.47
N THR A 108 3.29 7.83 -9.68
CA THR A 108 3.79 8.65 -10.79
C THR A 108 2.87 9.83 -11.04
N VAL A 109 1.56 9.61 -10.87
CA VAL A 109 0.51 10.65 -10.96
C VAL A 109 -0.58 10.35 -9.93
N HIS A 110 -1.04 11.40 -9.24
CA HIS A 110 -2.23 11.38 -8.39
C HIS A 110 -3.31 12.31 -8.95
N PRO A 111 -4.07 11.88 -9.96
CA PRO A 111 -5.12 12.72 -10.54
C PRO A 111 -6.29 12.89 -9.59
N LYS A 112 -6.91 14.07 -9.61
CA LYS A 112 -8.16 14.36 -8.91
C LYS A 112 -9.35 14.23 -9.87
N ALA A 113 -10.50 13.75 -9.40
CA ALA A 113 -11.69 13.63 -10.22
C ALA A 113 -12.13 14.99 -10.78
N THR A 114 -12.04 16.06 -9.97
CA THR A 114 -12.42 17.43 -10.40
C THR A 114 -11.53 18.03 -11.49
N GLU A 115 -10.32 17.51 -11.68
CA GLU A 115 -9.39 17.94 -12.74
C GLU A 115 -9.57 17.17 -14.05
N ASN A 116 -10.52 16.23 -14.10
CA ASN A 116 -10.75 15.32 -15.22
C ASN A 116 -12.19 15.35 -15.76
N ILE A 117 -12.92 16.43 -15.49
CA ILE A 117 -14.34 16.58 -15.86
C ILE A 117 -14.55 16.47 -17.37
N ASP A 118 -13.71 17.12 -18.17
CA ASP A 118 -13.83 17.09 -19.64
C ASP A 118 -13.68 15.66 -20.18
N GLU A 119 -12.73 14.90 -19.64
CA GLU A 119 -12.50 13.49 -20.01
C GLU A 119 -13.69 12.61 -19.60
N ILE A 120 -14.28 12.88 -18.43
CA ILE A 120 -15.49 12.19 -17.96
C ILE A 120 -16.65 12.47 -18.89
N ILE A 121 -16.91 13.74 -19.24
CA ILE A 121 -17.98 14.13 -20.14
C ILE A 121 -17.81 13.49 -21.52
N ASP A 122 -16.59 13.41 -22.05
CA ASP A 122 -16.29 12.79 -23.33
C ASP A 122 -16.62 11.27 -23.32
N ILE A 123 -16.22 10.55 -22.25
CA ILE A 123 -16.58 9.12 -22.12
C ILE A 123 -18.10 8.95 -22.03
N VAL A 124 -18.77 9.73 -21.18
CA VAL A 124 -20.21 9.64 -20.97
C VAL A 124 -20.96 9.93 -22.28
N SER A 125 -20.56 10.97 -23.01
CA SER A 125 -21.13 11.31 -24.34
C SER A 125 -20.94 10.15 -25.32
N THR A 126 -19.74 9.57 -25.38
CA THR A 126 -19.43 8.41 -26.23
C THR A 126 -20.31 7.20 -25.88
N LEU A 127 -20.55 6.96 -24.60
CA LEU A 127 -21.42 5.86 -24.15
C LEU A 127 -22.90 6.07 -24.54
N ILE A 128 -23.37 7.32 -24.51
CA ILE A 128 -24.71 7.67 -24.96
C ILE A 128 -24.83 7.45 -26.47
N ASP A 129 -23.87 7.98 -27.25
CA ASP A 129 -23.86 7.87 -28.72
C ASP A 129 -23.83 6.40 -29.17
N LYS A 130 -23.13 5.55 -28.46
CA LYS A 130 -23.07 4.10 -28.71
C LYS A 130 -24.29 3.34 -28.16
N GLY A 131 -25.17 4.00 -27.43
CA GLY A 131 -26.42 3.45 -26.93
C GLY A 131 -26.25 2.61 -25.62
N TYR A 132 -25.12 2.66 -24.94
CA TYR A 132 -24.91 2.02 -23.65
C TYR A 132 -25.39 2.83 -22.44
N ALA A 133 -25.57 4.13 -22.63
CA ALA A 133 -26.06 5.06 -21.62
C ALA A 133 -27.24 5.90 -22.12
N TYR A 134 -27.96 6.53 -21.21
CA TYR A 134 -29.06 7.43 -21.51
C TYR A 134 -29.14 8.57 -20.50
N ALA A 135 -29.57 9.74 -20.99
CA ALA A 135 -29.85 10.89 -20.15
C ALA A 135 -31.33 10.95 -19.76
N VAL A 136 -31.63 11.34 -18.52
CA VAL A 136 -32.98 11.57 -18.01
C VAL A 136 -32.92 12.61 -16.88
N ASP A 137 -33.71 13.67 -16.99
CA ASP A 137 -33.85 14.73 -15.96
C ASP A 137 -32.52 15.32 -15.44
N GLY A 138 -31.51 15.39 -16.33
CA GLY A 138 -30.17 15.90 -15.98
C GLY A 138 -29.20 14.86 -15.42
N ASP A 139 -29.67 13.65 -15.09
CA ASP A 139 -28.84 12.50 -14.76
C ASP A 139 -28.46 11.74 -16.02
N VAL A 140 -27.34 11.00 -15.96
CA VAL A 140 -26.97 10.02 -16.99
C VAL A 140 -26.70 8.68 -16.34
N TYR A 141 -27.34 7.64 -16.87
CA TYR A 141 -27.19 6.27 -16.38
C TYR A 141 -26.60 5.34 -17.44
N PHE A 142 -25.74 4.44 -17.03
CA PHE A 142 -25.28 3.30 -17.83
C PHE A 142 -26.26 2.15 -17.68
N SER A 143 -26.52 1.41 -18.77
CA SER A 143 -27.40 0.23 -18.80
C SER A 143 -26.58 -1.06 -18.88
N PRO A 144 -26.31 -1.76 -17.76
CA PRO A 144 -25.53 -3.00 -17.74
C PRO A 144 -26.11 -4.11 -18.64
N SER A 145 -27.43 -4.18 -18.79
CA SER A 145 -28.11 -5.15 -19.65
C SER A 145 -27.70 -5.07 -21.13
N LYS A 146 -27.12 -3.96 -21.56
CA LYS A 146 -26.61 -3.77 -22.92
C LYS A 146 -25.17 -4.24 -23.13
N PHE A 147 -24.41 -4.49 -22.05
CA PHE A 147 -23.07 -5.03 -22.08
C PHE A 147 -23.10 -6.53 -21.79
N LYS A 148 -23.03 -7.35 -22.83
CA LYS A 148 -23.18 -8.82 -22.72
C LYS A 148 -22.21 -9.51 -21.77
N GLU A 149 -21.05 -8.90 -21.54
CA GLU A 149 -20.00 -9.44 -20.66
C GLU A 149 -20.06 -8.86 -19.23
N TYR A 150 -21.13 -8.13 -18.88
CA TYR A 150 -21.29 -7.61 -17.53
C TYR A 150 -21.32 -8.74 -16.51
N GLY A 151 -20.55 -8.62 -15.43
CA GLY A 151 -20.37 -9.69 -14.44
C GLY A 151 -19.13 -10.56 -14.70
N LYS A 152 -18.34 -10.32 -15.75
CA LYS A 152 -17.17 -11.15 -16.06
C LYS A 152 -16.05 -11.11 -15.03
N LEU A 153 -15.90 -10.01 -14.27
CA LEU A 153 -14.91 -9.88 -13.21
C LEU A 153 -15.40 -10.48 -11.90
N SER A 154 -16.65 -10.18 -11.51
CA SER A 154 -17.28 -10.67 -10.29
C SER A 154 -17.67 -12.13 -10.39
N HIS A 155 -17.80 -12.66 -11.62
CA HIS A 155 -18.27 -14.00 -11.93
C HIS A 155 -19.67 -14.29 -11.35
N GLN A 156 -20.50 -13.25 -11.26
CA GLN A 156 -21.88 -13.35 -10.81
C GLN A 156 -22.81 -13.15 -12.00
N PRO A 157 -23.80 -14.04 -12.19
CA PRO A 157 -24.82 -13.85 -13.20
C PRO A 157 -25.59 -12.53 -12.99
N LEU A 158 -25.95 -11.85 -14.07
CA LEU A 158 -26.69 -10.60 -14.00
C LEU A 158 -28.00 -10.75 -13.22
N GLU A 159 -28.68 -11.87 -13.37
CA GLU A 159 -29.94 -12.21 -12.67
C GLU A 159 -29.77 -12.23 -11.13
N ASP A 160 -28.64 -12.74 -10.62
CA ASP A 160 -28.35 -12.74 -9.18
C ASP A 160 -28.03 -11.34 -8.67
N LEU A 161 -27.38 -10.51 -9.50
CA LEU A 161 -27.07 -9.11 -9.19
C LEU A 161 -28.34 -8.25 -9.19
N GLU A 162 -29.27 -8.49 -10.12
CA GLU A 162 -30.58 -7.81 -10.20
C GLU A 162 -31.43 -8.09 -8.95
N ALA A 163 -31.41 -9.31 -8.44
CA ALA A 163 -32.16 -9.68 -7.24
C ALA A 163 -31.72 -8.90 -5.99
N GLY A 164 -30.48 -8.41 -5.96
CA GLY A 164 -29.91 -7.57 -4.89
C GLY A 164 -30.04 -6.08 -5.11
N ALA A 165 -30.33 -5.65 -6.33
CA ALA A 165 -30.37 -4.23 -6.69
C ALA A 165 -31.68 -3.57 -6.19
N ARG A 166 -31.56 -2.33 -5.66
CA ARG A 166 -32.69 -1.54 -5.20
C ARG A 166 -32.72 -0.21 -5.93
N ILE A 167 -33.91 0.16 -6.40
CA ILE A 167 -34.17 1.53 -6.86
C ILE A 167 -34.41 2.37 -5.60
N MET A 168 -33.58 3.41 -5.41
CA MET A 168 -33.78 4.36 -4.32
C MET A 168 -34.93 5.32 -4.62
N VAL A 169 -35.61 5.77 -3.58
CA VAL A 169 -36.69 6.75 -3.76
C VAL A 169 -36.13 8.03 -4.38
N GLY A 170 -36.70 8.46 -5.53
CA GLY A 170 -36.26 9.63 -6.28
C GLY A 170 -35.28 9.36 -7.43
N GLU A 171 -34.85 8.11 -7.65
CA GLU A 171 -34.08 7.72 -8.85
C GLU A 171 -35.04 7.47 -10.04
N VAL A 172 -34.67 8.01 -11.20
CA VAL A 172 -35.43 7.90 -12.47
C VAL A 172 -34.79 6.90 -13.45
N LYS A 173 -34.02 5.95 -12.94
CA LYS A 173 -33.37 4.92 -13.74
C LYS A 173 -34.39 3.92 -14.29
N ARG A 174 -34.10 3.38 -15.48
CA ARG A 174 -35.00 2.45 -16.20
C ARG A 174 -35.00 1.06 -15.61
N GLU A 175 -33.82 0.57 -15.19
CA GLU A 175 -33.62 -0.76 -14.63
C GLU A 175 -32.89 -0.66 -13.27
N PRO A 176 -33.15 -1.59 -12.32
CA PRO A 176 -32.53 -1.54 -10.98
C PRO A 176 -31.01 -1.54 -11.00
N MET A 177 -30.40 -2.20 -11.99
CA MET A 177 -28.94 -2.32 -12.13
C MET A 177 -28.29 -1.11 -12.79
N ASP A 178 -29.07 -0.20 -13.39
CA ASP A 178 -28.52 0.99 -14.00
C ASP A 178 -27.77 1.82 -12.96
N PHE A 179 -26.58 2.31 -13.30
CA PHE A 179 -25.78 3.08 -12.39
C PHE A 179 -25.41 4.45 -12.96
N ALA A 180 -25.29 5.43 -12.07
CA ALA A 180 -25.09 6.82 -12.47
C ALA A 180 -23.67 7.05 -13.02
N LEU A 181 -23.59 7.65 -14.20
CA LEU A 181 -22.37 8.19 -14.81
C LEU A 181 -22.23 9.69 -14.52
N TRP A 182 -23.36 10.40 -14.51
CA TRP A 182 -23.46 11.81 -14.21
C TRP A 182 -24.70 12.04 -13.34
N LYS A 183 -24.57 12.85 -12.31
CA LYS A 183 -25.66 13.18 -11.37
C LYS A 183 -25.97 14.65 -11.48
N SER A 184 -27.23 15.01 -11.71
CA SER A 184 -27.70 16.39 -11.69
C SER A 184 -27.45 17.02 -10.30
N ALA A 185 -26.97 18.26 -10.29
CA ALA A 185 -26.68 18.97 -9.06
C ALA A 185 -27.97 19.40 -8.36
N LYS A 186 -28.03 19.17 -7.05
CA LYS A 186 -29.09 19.72 -6.20
C LYS A 186 -28.76 21.17 -5.83
N PRO A 187 -29.76 21.97 -5.46
CA PRO A 187 -29.53 23.35 -5.01
C PRO A 187 -28.47 23.41 -3.88
N GLY A 188 -27.43 24.22 -4.11
CA GLY A 188 -26.32 24.38 -3.14
C GLY A 188 -25.20 23.34 -3.25
N GLU A 189 -25.32 22.33 -4.08
CA GLU A 189 -24.22 21.39 -4.36
C GLU A 189 -23.22 21.96 -5.40
N PRO A 190 -21.95 21.57 -5.32
CA PRO A 190 -20.97 21.85 -6.37
C PRO A 190 -21.39 21.18 -7.69
N TYR A 191 -21.13 21.87 -8.80
CA TYR A 191 -21.49 21.37 -10.13
C TYR A 191 -20.50 21.81 -11.20
N TRP A 192 -20.53 21.10 -12.32
CA TRP A 192 -19.89 21.44 -13.58
C TRP A 192 -20.93 21.47 -14.70
N GLU A 193 -20.67 22.29 -15.71
CA GLU A 193 -21.51 22.30 -16.92
C GLU A 193 -21.29 21.05 -17.74
N SER A 194 -22.37 20.52 -18.30
CA SER A 194 -22.35 19.36 -19.16
C SER A 194 -23.44 19.47 -20.23
N PRO A 195 -23.42 18.64 -21.29
CA PRO A 195 -24.51 18.57 -22.28
C PRO A 195 -25.88 18.22 -21.67
N TRP A 196 -25.91 17.66 -20.47
CA TRP A 196 -27.11 17.20 -19.77
C TRP A 196 -27.57 18.20 -18.68
N GLY A 197 -26.84 19.29 -18.51
CA GLY A 197 -27.08 20.31 -17.50
C GLY A 197 -26.00 20.34 -16.39
N HIS A 198 -26.27 21.13 -15.37
CA HIS A 198 -25.37 21.22 -14.21
C HIS A 198 -25.38 19.93 -13.40
N GLY A 199 -24.21 19.39 -13.12
CA GLY A 199 -24.09 18.13 -12.40
C GLY A 199 -22.67 17.80 -12.00
N ARG A 200 -22.46 16.57 -11.58
CA ARG A 200 -21.18 16.04 -11.13
C ARG A 200 -21.01 14.57 -11.51
N PRO A 201 -19.77 14.05 -11.55
CA PRO A 201 -19.51 12.66 -11.90
C PRO A 201 -20.21 11.66 -10.98
N GLY A 202 -20.61 10.52 -11.53
CA GLY A 202 -20.83 9.30 -10.78
C GLY A 202 -19.48 8.73 -10.32
N TRP A 203 -19.49 7.96 -9.24
CA TRP A 203 -18.25 7.44 -8.63
C TRP A 203 -17.42 6.53 -9.55
N HIS A 204 -18.07 5.72 -10.39
CA HIS A 204 -17.38 4.71 -11.20
C HIS A 204 -16.69 5.28 -12.44
N ILE A 205 -17.22 6.39 -12.99
CA ILE A 205 -16.71 6.96 -14.25
C ILE A 205 -15.37 7.68 -14.07
N GLU A 206 -15.07 8.12 -12.86
CA GLU A 206 -13.85 8.85 -12.54
C GLU A 206 -12.60 8.04 -12.89
N CYS A 207 -12.53 6.80 -12.42
CA CYS A 207 -11.38 5.91 -12.64
C CYS A 207 -11.23 5.56 -14.11
N SER A 208 -12.31 5.27 -14.83
CA SER A 208 -12.29 5.02 -16.28
C SER A 208 -11.70 6.20 -17.05
N ALA A 209 -12.08 7.43 -16.69
CA ALA A 209 -11.59 8.65 -17.32
C ALA A 209 -10.11 8.88 -17.02
N MET A 210 -9.71 8.74 -15.74
CA MET A 210 -8.32 8.94 -15.34
C MET A 210 -7.38 7.88 -15.90
N VAL A 211 -7.81 6.61 -15.98
CA VAL A 211 -7.04 5.56 -16.67
C VAL A 211 -6.82 5.92 -18.12
N ARG A 212 -7.90 6.27 -18.85
CA ARG A 212 -7.81 6.62 -20.28
C ARG A 212 -6.86 7.79 -20.54
N ARG A 213 -6.92 8.83 -19.69
CA ARG A 213 -6.11 10.04 -19.86
C ARG A 213 -4.64 9.79 -19.53
N TYR A 214 -4.32 9.08 -18.46
CA TYR A 214 -2.95 9.00 -17.94
C TYR A 214 -2.21 7.72 -18.34
N LEU A 215 -2.92 6.65 -18.67
CA LEU A 215 -2.34 5.34 -18.99
C LEU A 215 -2.74 4.81 -20.36
N GLY A 216 -3.86 5.30 -20.91
CA GLY A 216 -4.39 4.90 -22.21
C GLY A 216 -5.62 3.99 -22.10
N LYS A 217 -6.04 3.41 -23.24
CA LYS A 217 -7.28 2.63 -23.32
C LYS A 217 -7.20 1.26 -22.67
N THR A 218 -5.99 0.69 -22.61
CA THR A 218 -5.69 -0.61 -22.01
C THR A 218 -4.47 -0.47 -21.13
N ILE A 219 -4.51 -1.08 -19.93
CA ILE A 219 -3.42 -1.10 -18.96
C ILE A 219 -3.00 -2.52 -18.62
N ASP A 220 -1.80 -2.67 -18.06
CA ASP A 220 -1.31 -3.99 -17.63
C ASP A 220 -2.05 -4.48 -16.40
N ILE A 221 -2.05 -3.71 -15.30
CA ILE A 221 -2.60 -4.12 -14.02
C ILE A 221 -3.56 -3.08 -13.48
N HIS A 222 -4.78 -3.51 -13.15
CA HIS A 222 -5.72 -2.75 -12.34
C HIS A 222 -5.83 -3.40 -10.96
N CYS A 223 -5.74 -2.61 -9.88
CA CYS A 223 -5.70 -3.16 -8.54
C CYS A 223 -6.53 -2.37 -7.52
N GLY A 224 -6.94 -3.08 -6.44
CA GLY A 224 -7.73 -2.51 -5.34
C GLY A 224 -8.10 -3.55 -4.29
N GLY A 225 -8.98 -3.20 -3.37
CA GLY A 225 -9.55 -4.14 -2.40
C GLY A 225 -10.56 -5.09 -3.04
N GLN A 226 -10.77 -6.26 -2.44
CA GLN A 226 -11.79 -7.22 -2.89
C GLN A 226 -13.22 -6.65 -2.89
N ASP A 227 -13.49 -5.66 -2.05
CA ASP A 227 -14.77 -4.94 -2.00
C ASP A 227 -15.04 -4.09 -3.25
N LEU A 228 -14.00 -3.76 -4.02
CA LEU A 228 -14.12 -3.03 -5.26
C LEU A 228 -14.44 -3.92 -6.47
N ILE A 229 -14.26 -5.24 -6.38
CA ILE A 229 -14.55 -6.16 -7.49
C ILE A 229 -15.95 -5.89 -8.04
N PHE A 230 -16.94 -5.80 -7.13
CA PHE A 230 -18.31 -5.44 -7.46
C PHE A 230 -18.86 -4.45 -6.42
N PRO A 231 -19.54 -3.37 -6.86
CA PRO A 231 -19.83 -3.03 -8.28
C PRO A 231 -18.74 -2.21 -8.98
N HIS A 232 -17.72 -1.66 -8.28
CA HIS A 232 -16.87 -0.58 -8.77
C HIS A 232 -16.06 -0.98 -10.01
N HIS A 233 -15.21 -2.00 -9.90
CA HIS A 233 -14.34 -2.44 -11.01
C HIS A 233 -15.14 -3.09 -12.16
N GLU A 234 -16.22 -3.81 -11.85
CA GLU A 234 -17.13 -4.32 -12.89
C GLU A 234 -17.73 -3.18 -13.72
N ASN A 235 -18.15 -2.09 -13.06
CA ASN A 235 -18.68 -0.91 -13.72
C ASN A 235 -17.60 -0.17 -14.54
N GLU A 236 -16.36 -0.10 -14.02
CA GLU A 236 -15.25 0.47 -14.78
C GLU A 236 -14.95 -0.31 -16.07
N ILE A 237 -14.99 -1.65 -16.01
CA ILE A 237 -14.86 -2.51 -17.19
C ILE A 237 -15.95 -2.16 -18.20
N ALA A 238 -17.20 -2.15 -17.76
CA ALA A 238 -18.34 -1.88 -18.64
C ALA A 238 -18.20 -0.50 -19.31
N GLN A 239 -17.89 0.54 -18.56
CA GLN A 239 -17.68 1.89 -19.08
C GLN A 239 -16.53 1.95 -20.08
N SER A 240 -15.37 1.43 -19.70
CA SER A 240 -14.15 1.55 -20.50
C SER A 240 -14.20 0.71 -21.76
N GLU A 241 -14.65 -0.53 -21.68
CA GLU A 241 -14.70 -1.42 -22.85
C GLU A 241 -15.80 -1.04 -23.83
N CYS A 242 -16.97 -0.63 -23.35
CA CYS A 242 -18.03 -0.10 -24.23
C CYS A 242 -17.59 1.20 -24.90
N CYS A 243 -16.90 2.09 -24.19
CA CYS A 243 -16.40 3.33 -24.75
C CYS A 243 -15.27 3.08 -25.76
N ASN A 244 -14.27 2.29 -25.40
CA ASN A 244 -13.02 2.17 -26.17
C ASN A 244 -13.02 1.01 -27.18
N GLY A 245 -13.86 -0.03 -26.99
CA GLY A 245 -13.91 -1.22 -27.84
C GLY A 245 -12.71 -2.16 -27.72
N VAL A 246 -11.95 -2.05 -26.64
CA VAL A 246 -10.79 -2.89 -26.33
C VAL A 246 -10.80 -3.28 -24.86
N PRO A 247 -10.12 -4.37 -24.43
CA PRO A 247 -10.00 -4.74 -23.03
C PRO A 247 -9.47 -3.60 -22.16
N PHE A 248 -10.02 -3.44 -20.98
CA PHE A 248 -9.63 -2.35 -20.08
C PHE A 248 -8.30 -2.64 -19.36
N ALA A 249 -8.17 -3.80 -18.76
CA ALA A 249 -6.94 -4.24 -18.11
C ALA A 249 -6.66 -5.71 -18.37
N HIS A 250 -5.36 -6.06 -18.50
CA HIS A 250 -4.95 -7.46 -18.71
C HIS A 250 -5.01 -8.24 -17.41
N TYR A 251 -4.58 -7.65 -16.28
CA TYR A 251 -4.55 -8.30 -14.98
C TYR A 251 -5.33 -7.50 -13.94
N TRP A 252 -6.11 -8.21 -13.13
CA TRP A 252 -6.89 -7.66 -12.04
C TRP A 252 -6.40 -8.23 -10.72
N MET A 253 -5.80 -7.39 -9.86
CA MET A 253 -5.25 -7.80 -8.58
C MET A 253 -6.06 -7.22 -7.43
N HIS A 254 -6.55 -8.09 -6.53
CA HIS A 254 -7.36 -7.66 -5.39
C HIS A 254 -6.79 -8.17 -4.08
N ASN A 255 -6.56 -7.25 -3.12
CA ASN A 255 -6.15 -7.62 -1.78
C ASN A 255 -7.34 -7.99 -0.90
N GLY A 256 -7.12 -8.94 0.01
CA GLY A 256 -8.12 -9.38 0.98
C GLY A 256 -8.43 -8.32 2.04
N TYR A 257 -9.50 -8.54 2.79
CA TYR A 257 -9.99 -7.65 3.84
C TYR A 257 -9.09 -7.62 5.07
N ILE A 258 -9.30 -6.58 5.90
CA ILE A 258 -8.80 -6.55 7.28
C ILE A 258 -9.96 -6.78 8.22
N ASN A 259 -9.80 -7.77 9.10
CA ASN A 259 -10.64 -7.99 10.26
C ASN A 259 -10.01 -7.32 11.49
N VAL A 260 -10.81 -6.97 12.46
CA VAL A 260 -10.36 -6.48 13.77
C VAL A 260 -10.90 -7.46 14.81
N ASP A 261 -10.00 -8.08 15.57
CA ASP A 261 -10.33 -9.14 16.54
C ASP A 261 -11.22 -10.23 15.94
N ASN A 262 -10.87 -10.68 14.73
CA ASN A 262 -11.58 -11.67 13.92
C ASN A 262 -13.01 -11.29 13.47
N VAL A 263 -13.38 -10.00 13.60
CA VAL A 263 -14.67 -9.48 13.17
C VAL A 263 -14.45 -8.46 12.05
N LYS A 264 -15.32 -8.43 11.05
CA LYS A 264 -15.25 -7.41 9.98
C LYS A 264 -15.31 -6.02 10.59
N MET A 265 -14.35 -5.17 10.20
CA MET A 265 -14.29 -3.78 10.68
C MET A 265 -15.52 -2.98 10.23
N SER A 266 -16.19 -2.31 11.17
CA SER A 266 -17.27 -1.37 10.86
C SER A 266 -17.39 -0.27 11.93
N LYS A 267 -17.86 0.92 11.51
CA LYS A 267 -18.11 2.02 12.44
C LYS A 267 -19.21 1.69 13.46
N SER A 268 -20.21 0.93 13.05
CA SER A 268 -21.35 0.55 13.91
C SER A 268 -20.97 -0.42 15.03
N LEU A 269 -19.89 -1.20 14.85
CA LEU A 269 -19.38 -2.14 15.86
C LEU A 269 -18.34 -1.51 16.80
N GLY A 270 -17.96 -0.23 16.58
CA GLY A 270 -16.95 0.44 17.40
C GLY A 270 -15.53 -0.11 17.24
N ASN A 271 -15.30 -0.99 16.28
CA ASN A 271 -14.00 -1.61 15.97
C ASN A 271 -13.31 -0.95 14.76
N PHE A 272 -13.59 0.33 14.55
CA PHE A 272 -13.03 1.14 13.46
C PHE A 272 -11.83 1.93 13.97
N PHE A 273 -10.64 1.71 13.38
CA PHE A 273 -9.41 2.41 13.73
C PHE A 273 -8.86 3.13 12.51
N THR A 274 -8.46 4.38 12.69
CA THR A 274 -7.66 5.08 11.68
C THR A 274 -6.21 4.59 11.71
N VAL A 275 -5.50 4.78 10.61
CA VAL A 275 -4.05 4.53 10.56
C VAL A 275 -3.34 5.38 11.62
N ARG A 276 -3.79 6.63 11.82
CA ARG A 276 -3.25 7.58 12.78
C ARG A 276 -3.37 7.06 14.22
N ASP A 277 -4.56 6.58 14.62
CA ASP A 277 -4.80 6.05 15.97
C ASP A 277 -3.84 4.88 16.31
N VAL A 278 -3.62 4.02 15.33
CA VAL A 278 -2.69 2.88 15.50
C VAL A 278 -1.24 3.34 15.50
N ALA A 279 -0.89 4.29 14.63
CA ALA A 279 0.48 4.79 14.51
C ALA A 279 0.93 5.60 15.73
N GLU A 280 0.04 6.35 16.37
CA GLU A 280 0.33 7.06 17.62
C GLU A 280 0.76 6.10 18.76
N LYS A 281 0.24 4.89 18.75
CA LYS A 281 0.53 3.89 19.78
C LYS A 281 1.70 2.98 19.43
N TYR A 282 1.83 2.59 18.17
CA TYR A 282 2.76 1.53 17.77
C TYR A 282 3.81 1.98 16.74
N GLY A 283 3.67 3.18 16.17
CA GLY A 283 4.45 3.63 15.01
C GLY A 283 3.85 3.18 13.68
N TYR A 284 4.30 3.78 12.60
CA TYR A 284 3.79 3.48 11.24
C TYR A 284 4.37 2.18 10.65
N GLU A 285 5.62 1.87 10.93
CA GLU A 285 6.29 0.71 10.32
C GLU A 285 5.70 -0.63 10.75
N PRO A 286 5.30 -0.86 12.00
CA PRO A 286 4.55 -2.05 12.39
C PRO A 286 3.24 -2.22 11.63
N ILE A 287 2.56 -1.12 11.27
CA ILE A 287 1.37 -1.17 10.42
C ILE A 287 1.76 -1.69 9.02
N ARG A 288 2.79 -1.10 8.39
CA ARG A 288 3.28 -1.57 7.10
C ARG A 288 3.66 -3.05 7.14
N PHE A 289 4.42 -3.46 8.16
CA PHE A 289 4.82 -4.87 8.33
C PHE A 289 3.59 -5.79 8.41
N LEU A 290 2.58 -5.43 9.20
CA LEU A 290 1.33 -6.17 9.29
C LEU A 290 0.65 -6.32 7.92
N MET A 291 0.55 -5.24 7.14
CA MET A 291 -0.14 -5.25 5.83
C MET A 291 0.47 -6.22 4.83
N ILE A 292 1.79 -6.47 4.94
CA ILE A 292 2.54 -7.34 4.03
C ILE A 292 2.97 -8.68 4.65
N SER A 293 2.64 -8.93 5.92
CA SER A 293 3.05 -10.14 6.66
C SER A 293 2.35 -11.43 6.21
N SER A 294 1.27 -11.30 5.47
CA SER A 294 0.51 -12.41 4.90
C SER A 294 0.32 -12.21 3.40
N HIS A 295 0.05 -13.30 2.68
CA HIS A 295 -0.25 -13.22 1.26
C HIS A 295 -1.37 -12.20 0.98
N TYR A 296 -1.18 -11.31 0.00
CA TYR A 296 -2.07 -10.15 -0.21
C TYR A 296 -3.53 -10.52 -0.44
N ARG A 297 -3.83 -11.67 -1.06
CA ARG A 297 -5.22 -12.14 -1.29
C ARG A 297 -5.91 -12.67 -0.06
N SER A 298 -5.17 -13.12 0.94
CA SER A 298 -5.76 -13.65 2.18
C SER A 298 -6.23 -12.52 3.09
N PRO A 299 -7.35 -12.66 3.80
CA PRO A 299 -7.69 -11.69 4.83
C PRO A 299 -6.63 -11.68 5.94
N ILE A 300 -6.40 -10.52 6.53
CA ILE A 300 -5.55 -10.38 7.72
C ILE A 300 -6.37 -9.94 8.90
N ASN A 301 -5.89 -10.26 10.10
CA ASN A 301 -6.51 -9.83 11.34
C ASN A 301 -5.62 -8.80 12.04
N TYR A 302 -6.21 -7.68 12.43
CA TYR A 302 -5.58 -6.70 13.32
C TYR A 302 -6.01 -7.00 14.76
N SER A 303 -5.05 -7.13 15.65
CA SER A 303 -5.25 -7.14 17.10
C SER A 303 -4.00 -6.56 17.77
N THR A 304 -4.13 -6.20 19.05
CA THR A 304 -3.00 -5.69 19.85
C THR A 304 -1.83 -6.68 19.84
N ASP A 305 -2.10 -7.97 20.03
CA ASP A 305 -1.04 -8.99 20.08
C ASP A 305 -0.32 -9.14 18.73
N ILE A 306 -1.06 -9.05 17.61
CA ILE A 306 -0.47 -9.19 16.27
C ILE A 306 0.40 -7.97 15.94
N ILE A 307 -0.02 -6.76 16.25
CA ILE A 307 0.79 -5.56 15.94
C ILE A 307 2.05 -5.52 16.83
N GLU A 308 1.99 -5.98 18.08
CA GLU A 308 3.18 -6.13 18.94
C GLU A 308 4.15 -7.19 18.41
N GLN A 309 3.67 -8.30 17.87
CA GLN A 309 4.50 -9.30 17.18
C GLN A 309 5.18 -8.70 15.93
N CYS A 310 4.47 -7.86 15.16
CA CYS A 310 5.05 -7.14 14.03
C CYS A 310 6.17 -6.21 14.48
N LYS A 311 5.97 -5.47 15.59
CA LYS A 311 6.98 -4.60 16.18
C LYS A 311 8.21 -5.40 16.65
N ALA A 312 8.02 -6.50 17.35
CA ALA A 312 9.12 -7.37 17.77
C ALA A 312 9.91 -7.96 16.60
N SER A 313 9.21 -8.27 15.48
CA SER A 313 9.84 -8.73 14.25
C SER A 313 10.71 -7.65 13.60
N LEU A 314 10.22 -6.40 13.58
CA LEU A 314 11.00 -5.25 13.10
C LEU A 314 12.24 -4.99 13.95
N VAL A 315 12.13 -5.04 15.26
CA VAL A 315 13.30 -4.91 16.16
C VAL A 315 14.41 -5.89 15.80
N ARG A 316 14.08 -7.12 15.43
CA ARG A 316 15.09 -8.10 14.97
C ARG A 316 15.78 -7.69 13.66
N LEU A 317 15.05 -7.07 12.74
CA LEU A 317 15.63 -6.55 11.50
C LEU A 317 16.57 -5.37 11.79
N TYR A 318 16.13 -4.42 12.61
CA TYR A 318 16.93 -3.28 13.04
C TYR A 318 18.20 -3.74 13.76
N ASN A 319 18.09 -4.64 14.75
CA ASN A 319 19.24 -5.16 15.48
C ASN A 319 20.29 -5.85 14.58
N CYS A 320 19.84 -6.54 13.53
CA CYS A 320 20.76 -7.12 12.55
C CYS A 320 21.48 -6.02 11.77
N ARG A 321 20.76 -5.02 11.30
CA ARG A 321 21.33 -3.94 10.49
C ARG A 321 22.28 -3.04 11.28
N ASP A 322 21.93 -2.73 12.53
CA ASP A 322 22.79 -1.98 13.46
C ASP A 322 24.03 -2.81 13.86
N GLY A 323 23.84 -4.13 14.01
CA GLY A 323 24.95 -5.06 14.21
C GLY A 323 25.95 -5.09 13.07
N LEU A 324 25.47 -4.91 11.83
CA LEU A 324 26.34 -4.79 10.65
C LEU A 324 27.10 -3.46 10.64
N ASP A 325 26.49 -2.33 11.02
CA ASP A 325 27.20 -1.05 11.12
C ASP A 325 28.31 -1.12 12.15
N PHE A 326 28.00 -1.68 13.34
CA PHE A 326 29.00 -1.89 14.38
C PHE A 326 30.14 -2.83 13.95
N ALA A 327 29.83 -3.88 13.19
CA ALA A 327 30.83 -4.78 12.64
C ALA A 327 31.72 -4.07 11.59
N LEU A 328 31.12 -3.22 10.74
CA LEU A 328 31.82 -2.49 9.72
C LEU A 328 32.89 -1.53 10.27
N GLU A 329 32.61 -0.86 11.38
CA GLU A 329 33.53 0.07 12.05
C GLU A 329 34.82 -0.62 12.54
N LYS A 330 34.76 -1.93 12.79
CA LYS A 330 35.84 -2.70 13.42
C LYS A 330 36.44 -3.78 12.51
N ALA A 331 35.85 -3.97 11.34
CA ALA A 331 36.27 -5.02 10.43
C ALA A 331 37.65 -4.72 9.82
N GLU A 332 38.48 -5.73 9.76
CA GLU A 332 39.76 -5.67 9.03
C GLU A 332 39.51 -5.68 7.52
N ASP A 333 40.40 -5.04 6.77
CA ASP A 333 40.33 -5.05 5.30
C ASP A 333 40.40 -6.50 4.76
N GLY A 334 39.61 -6.76 3.75
CA GLY A 334 39.56 -8.08 3.10
C GLY A 334 38.41 -8.17 2.11
N ALA A 335 38.50 -9.08 1.17
CA ALA A 335 37.45 -9.35 0.19
C ALA A 335 36.45 -10.37 0.75
N VAL A 336 35.18 -10.26 0.28
CA VAL A 336 34.14 -11.25 0.59
C VAL A 336 34.52 -12.63 -0.01
N SER A 337 34.27 -13.72 0.74
CA SER A 337 34.52 -15.07 0.25
C SER A 337 33.44 -15.55 -0.73
N ASP A 338 33.85 -16.52 -1.61
CA ASP A 338 32.89 -17.11 -2.54
C ASP A 338 31.75 -17.86 -1.84
N GLU A 339 31.99 -18.43 -0.64
CA GLU A 339 30.99 -19.12 0.15
C GLU A 339 29.92 -18.12 0.68
N LEU A 340 30.33 -16.94 1.14
CA LEU A 340 29.41 -15.90 1.56
C LEU A 340 28.64 -15.32 0.39
N LEU A 341 29.29 -15.07 -0.75
CA LEU A 341 28.61 -14.63 -1.97
C LEU A 341 27.55 -15.65 -2.41
N ALA A 342 27.87 -16.94 -2.41
CA ALA A 342 26.92 -18.00 -2.75
C ALA A 342 25.74 -18.07 -1.77
N MET A 343 25.99 -17.83 -0.48
CA MET A 343 24.95 -17.76 0.55
C MET A 343 24.02 -16.57 0.33
N PHE A 344 24.55 -15.38 0.08
CA PHE A 344 23.76 -14.19 -0.21
C PHE A 344 22.94 -14.35 -1.49
N ASP A 345 23.52 -14.88 -2.55
CA ASP A 345 22.82 -15.16 -3.81
C ASP A 345 21.69 -16.19 -3.64
N LYS A 346 21.89 -17.17 -2.77
CA LYS A 346 20.81 -18.11 -2.43
C LYS A 346 19.63 -17.39 -1.79
N ARG A 347 19.86 -16.50 -0.83
CA ARG A 347 18.79 -15.76 -0.14
C ARG A 347 18.10 -14.76 -1.06
N ARG A 348 18.86 -14.08 -1.92
CA ARG A 348 18.31 -13.20 -2.96
C ARG A 348 17.39 -13.98 -3.90
N ARG A 349 17.82 -15.16 -4.39
CA ARG A 349 16.97 -16.02 -5.23
C ARG A 349 15.70 -16.46 -4.52
N GLN A 350 15.78 -16.93 -3.27
CA GLN A 350 14.61 -17.31 -2.50
C GLN A 350 13.59 -16.15 -2.38
N PHE A 351 14.08 -14.96 -2.12
CA PHE A 351 13.25 -13.75 -2.07
C PHE A 351 12.58 -13.45 -3.41
N ILE A 352 13.35 -13.46 -4.51
CA ILE A 352 12.85 -13.21 -5.86
C ILE A 352 11.83 -14.28 -6.28
N ASP A 353 12.09 -15.54 -5.99
CA ASP A 353 11.18 -16.65 -6.31
C ASP A 353 9.85 -16.49 -5.57
N ALA A 354 9.88 -16.16 -4.27
CA ALA A 354 8.68 -15.88 -3.48
C ALA A 354 7.87 -14.70 -4.05
N MET A 355 8.54 -13.57 -4.30
CA MET A 355 7.89 -12.38 -4.86
C MET A 355 7.38 -12.62 -6.28
N SER A 356 8.04 -13.48 -7.05
CA SER A 356 7.64 -13.84 -8.42
C SER A 356 6.48 -14.82 -8.47
N ASP A 357 6.13 -15.48 -7.37
CA ASP A 357 4.96 -16.34 -7.26
C ASP A 357 3.76 -15.60 -6.63
N ASP A 358 3.14 -14.74 -7.41
CA ASP A 358 1.92 -14.01 -7.02
C ASP A 358 2.14 -13.05 -5.83
N LEU A 359 3.26 -12.33 -5.85
CA LEU A 359 3.62 -11.35 -4.81
C LEU A 359 3.54 -11.94 -3.39
N ASN A 360 4.13 -13.12 -3.17
CA ASN A 360 4.12 -13.79 -1.88
C ASN A 360 5.07 -13.12 -0.89
N THR A 361 4.63 -12.02 -0.33
CA THR A 361 5.40 -11.23 0.65
C THR A 361 5.67 -11.99 1.94
N ALA A 362 4.83 -12.93 2.33
CA ALA A 362 5.04 -13.75 3.53
C ALA A 362 6.32 -14.61 3.40
N ASP A 363 6.48 -15.32 2.28
CA ASP A 363 7.67 -16.12 2.03
C ASP A 363 8.89 -15.23 1.75
N ALA A 364 8.72 -14.07 1.14
CA ALA A 364 9.78 -13.08 0.97
C ALA A 364 10.29 -12.54 2.33
N ILE A 365 9.41 -12.25 3.27
CA ILE A 365 9.77 -11.89 4.65
C ILE A 365 10.49 -13.06 5.34
N ALA A 366 10.05 -14.29 5.14
CA ALA A 366 10.74 -15.46 5.66
C ALA A 366 12.18 -15.57 5.09
N ALA A 367 12.36 -15.35 3.79
CA ALA A 367 13.69 -15.32 3.17
C ALA A 367 14.59 -14.21 3.74
N LEU A 368 14.02 -13.03 4.05
CA LEU A 368 14.74 -11.94 4.73
C LEU A 368 15.17 -12.34 6.15
N PHE A 369 14.33 -13.02 6.93
CA PHE A 369 14.72 -13.52 8.27
C PHE A 369 15.74 -14.66 8.20
N GLU A 370 15.72 -15.48 7.17
CA GLU A 370 16.78 -16.45 6.89
C GLU A 370 18.13 -15.75 6.61
N LEU A 371 18.09 -14.66 5.82
CA LEU A 371 19.26 -13.81 5.57
C LEU A 371 19.80 -13.22 6.88
N VAL A 372 18.92 -12.68 7.74
CA VAL A 372 19.28 -12.15 9.07
C VAL A 372 19.98 -13.20 9.92
N ARG A 373 19.49 -14.43 9.95
CA ARG A 373 20.12 -15.53 10.66
C ARG A 373 21.51 -15.82 10.12
N ASP A 374 21.66 -15.90 8.80
CA ASP A 374 22.93 -16.18 8.17
C ASP A 374 23.95 -15.04 8.39
N ILE A 375 23.52 -13.78 8.32
CA ILE A 375 24.33 -12.60 8.63
C ILE A 375 24.82 -12.65 10.08
N ASN A 376 23.91 -12.87 11.02
CA ASN A 376 24.28 -12.93 12.44
C ASN A 376 25.32 -14.02 12.74
N SER A 377 25.20 -15.18 12.11
CA SER A 377 26.09 -16.33 12.36
C SER A 377 27.41 -16.25 11.61
N ASN A 378 27.39 -15.87 10.32
CA ASN A 378 28.54 -16.01 9.43
C ASN A 378 29.28 -14.68 9.16
N VAL A 379 28.67 -13.55 9.51
CA VAL A 379 29.29 -12.23 9.32
C VAL A 379 29.57 -11.59 10.67
N ILE A 380 28.54 -11.35 11.51
CA ILE A 380 28.69 -10.62 12.76
C ILE A 380 29.43 -11.47 13.80
N ALA A 381 28.91 -12.66 14.13
CA ALA A 381 29.52 -13.53 15.14
C ALA A 381 30.88 -14.10 14.70
N ALA A 382 31.10 -14.25 13.41
CA ALA A 382 32.35 -14.72 12.84
C ALA A 382 33.42 -13.61 12.74
N ASN A 383 33.11 -12.35 13.05
CA ASN A 383 33.99 -11.20 12.86
C ASN A 383 34.55 -11.13 11.43
N ALA A 384 33.66 -11.21 10.46
CA ALA A 384 34.03 -11.25 9.05
C ALA A 384 34.74 -9.95 8.62
N ASN A 385 35.53 -10.03 7.56
CA ASN A 385 36.26 -8.88 7.03
C ASN A 385 35.32 -7.83 6.42
N LYS A 386 35.86 -6.65 6.15
CA LYS A 386 35.13 -5.48 5.68
C LYS A 386 34.29 -5.73 4.43
N GLY A 387 34.87 -6.36 3.40
CA GLY A 387 34.14 -6.67 2.16
C GLY A 387 32.94 -7.61 2.39
N SER A 388 33.04 -8.53 3.34
CA SER A 388 31.94 -9.42 3.74
C SER A 388 30.83 -8.66 4.45
N VAL A 389 31.15 -7.70 5.31
CA VAL A 389 30.17 -6.85 6.01
C VAL A 389 29.49 -5.90 5.04
N GLU A 390 30.25 -5.26 4.13
CA GLU A 390 29.71 -4.37 3.10
C GLU A 390 28.73 -5.08 2.17
N GLU A 391 29.05 -6.31 1.71
CA GLU A 391 28.13 -7.08 0.87
C GLU A 391 26.88 -7.52 1.64
N ALA A 392 27.02 -7.89 2.94
CA ALA A 392 25.88 -8.21 3.79
C ALA A 392 24.93 -7.03 3.96
N ILE A 393 25.47 -5.82 4.20
CA ILE A 393 24.71 -4.57 4.27
C ILE A 393 23.93 -4.35 2.96
N LYS A 394 24.63 -4.45 1.85
CA LYS A 394 24.06 -4.23 0.51
C LYS A 394 22.88 -5.16 0.25
N VAL A 395 23.04 -6.47 0.50
CA VAL A 395 21.98 -7.46 0.26
C VAL A 395 20.82 -7.27 1.23
N PHE A 396 21.10 -6.97 2.50
CA PHE A 396 20.06 -6.69 3.48
C PHE A 396 19.23 -5.46 3.09
N ASP A 397 19.89 -4.34 2.79
CA ASP A 397 19.22 -3.08 2.44
C ASP A 397 18.45 -3.21 1.10
N GLU A 398 18.98 -4.00 0.14
CA GLU A 398 18.34 -4.36 -1.12
C GLU A 398 16.98 -5.05 -0.87
N LEU A 399 16.95 -6.15 -0.12
CA LEU A 399 15.75 -6.95 0.08
C LEU A 399 14.74 -6.26 1.02
N ALA A 400 15.22 -5.65 2.11
CA ALA A 400 14.38 -4.86 3.01
C ALA A 400 13.76 -3.65 2.28
N GLY A 401 14.51 -3.01 1.38
CA GLY A 401 14.07 -1.89 0.56
C GLY A 401 12.94 -2.23 -0.41
N VAL A 402 12.94 -3.44 -1.01
CA VAL A 402 11.82 -3.92 -1.83
C VAL A 402 10.54 -4.05 -1.01
N LEU A 403 10.63 -4.54 0.21
CA LEU A 403 9.49 -4.60 1.15
C LEU A 403 9.14 -3.23 1.75
N GLY A 404 10.05 -2.24 1.60
CA GLY A 404 9.92 -0.90 2.18
C GLY A 404 10.04 -0.92 3.70
N LEU A 405 10.81 -1.84 4.26
CA LEU A 405 11.07 -2.00 5.69
C LEU A 405 12.44 -1.43 6.08
N VAL A 406 12.66 -1.25 7.38
CA VAL A 406 13.91 -0.74 7.97
C VAL A 406 14.27 0.67 7.45
N TYR A 407 13.27 1.52 7.29
CA TYR A 407 13.44 2.86 6.71
C TYR A 407 13.58 3.97 7.76
N ASP A 408 13.15 3.75 8.98
CA ASP A 408 13.23 4.76 10.07
C ASP A 408 14.54 4.60 10.87
N ARG A 409 15.65 4.64 10.12
CA ARG A 409 17.00 4.57 10.69
C ARG A 409 17.55 5.97 10.96
N LYS A 410 16.87 6.72 11.80
CA LYS A 410 17.42 7.98 12.29
C LYS A 410 18.55 7.66 13.29
N LYS A 411 19.75 8.21 13.05
CA LYS A 411 20.64 8.55 14.17
C LYS A 411 19.90 9.66 14.93
N ASP A 412 19.14 9.25 15.94
CA ASP A 412 18.52 10.22 16.83
C ASP A 412 19.62 10.91 17.63
N SER A 413 19.42 12.19 17.99
CA SER A 413 20.22 12.86 19.02
C SER A 413 20.24 12.06 20.35
N LEU A 414 19.27 11.15 20.54
CA LEU A 414 19.23 10.17 21.62
C LEU A 414 20.32 9.11 21.47
N ASP A 415 20.71 8.73 20.27
CA ASP A 415 21.78 7.74 20.04
C ASP A 415 23.13 8.33 20.42
N ASP A 416 23.36 9.62 20.15
CA ASP A 416 24.56 10.34 20.61
C ASP A 416 24.62 10.41 22.16
N GLU A 417 23.48 10.61 22.85
CA GLU A 417 23.39 10.55 24.31
C GLU A 417 23.65 9.15 24.87
N ILE A 418 23.10 8.12 24.19
CA ILE A 418 23.31 6.71 24.54
C ILE A 418 24.77 6.34 24.36
N GLU A 419 25.39 6.70 23.26
CA GLU A 419 26.82 6.46 23.01
C GLU A 419 27.71 7.18 24.03
N ALA A 420 27.39 8.42 24.38
CA ALA A 420 28.10 9.16 25.41
C ALA A 420 28.01 8.48 26.80
N LEU A 421 26.81 7.97 27.14
CA LEU A 421 26.60 7.20 28.37
C LEU A 421 27.35 5.86 28.34
N ILE A 422 27.43 5.17 27.22
CA ILE A 422 28.18 3.93 27.04
C ILE A 422 29.68 4.19 27.17
N GLU A 423 30.20 5.30 26.64
CA GLU A 423 31.59 5.70 26.78
C GLU A 423 31.91 6.02 28.23
N GLN A 424 31.06 6.78 28.95
CA GLN A 424 31.19 7.05 30.38
C GLN A 424 31.20 5.75 31.20
N ARG A 425 30.29 4.79 30.90
CA ARG A 425 30.27 3.47 31.55
C ARG A 425 31.58 2.70 31.30
N THR A 426 32.06 2.73 30.07
CA THR A 426 33.31 2.06 29.68
C THR A 426 34.51 2.66 30.42
N GLN A 427 34.57 3.99 30.56
CA GLN A 427 35.58 4.68 31.33
C GLN A 427 35.46 4.36 32.83
N ALA A 428 34.26 4.39 33.41
CA ALA A 428 34.03 4.02 34.81
C ALA A 428 34.51 2.59 35.13
N ARG A 429 34.30 1.63 34.19
CA ARG A 429 34.84 0.25 34.34
C ARG A 429 36.35 0.19 34.26
N LYS A 430 37.01 0.97 33.41
CA LYS A 430 38.48 1.09 33.34
C LYS A 430 39.05 1.65 34.67
N ASP A 431 38.34 2.62 35.25
CA ASP A 431 38.71 3.28 36.51
C ASP A 431 38.28 2.45 37.74
N ARG A 432 37.69 1.26 37.53
CA ARG A 432 37.16 0.37 38.56
C ARG A 432 36.06 1.00 39.43
N ASN A 433 35.38 2.01 38.91
CA ASN A 433 34.21 2.63 39.54
C ASN A 433 32.93 1.84 39.14
N TRP A 434 32.78 0.67 39.78
CA TRP A 434 31.69 -0.25 39.49
C TRP A 434 30.31 0.33 39.78
N ALA A 435 30.20 1.15 40.83
CA ALA A 435 28.94 1.80 41.21
C ALA A 435 28.41 2.71 40.13
N GLU A 436 29.28 3.51 39.49
CA GLU A 436 28.90 4.38 38.37
C GLU A 436 28.60 3.60 37.12
N ALA A 437 29.37 2.55 36.82
CA ALA A 437 29.11 1.69 35.67
C ALA A 437 27.75 0.99 35.78
N ASP A 438 27.35 0.53 36.95
CA ASP A 438 26.06 -0.10 37.21
C ASP A 438 24.92 0.93 37.13
N ARG A 439 25.09 2.14 37.67
CA ARG A 439 24.13 3.24 37.58
C ARG A 439 23.80 3.56 36.13
N ILE A 440 24.81 3.72 35.28
CA ILE A 440 24.62 4.03 33.85
C ILE A 440 23.90 2.88 33.12
N ARG A 441 24.26 1.63 33.43
CA ARG A 441 23.57 0.46 32.86
C ARG A 441 22.08 0.47 33.20
N ASP A 442 21.76 0.72 34.48
CA ASP A 442 20.38 0.71 34.95
C ASP A 442 19.58 1.91 34.39
N GLU A 443 20.24 3.08 34.22
CA GLU A 443 19.65 4.22 33.54
C GLU A 443 19.31 3.91 32.08
N LEU A 444 20.24 3.30 31.34
CA LEU A 444 20.01 2.90 29.93
C LEU A 444 18.90 1.84 29.83
N LYS A 445 18.91 0.86 30.76
CA LYS A 445 17.85 -0.15 30.84
C LYS A 445 16.47 0.46 31.10
N ALA A 446 16.38 1.46 31.96
CA ALA A 446 15.13 2.19 32.21
C ALA A 446 14.62 2.96 30.99
N LYS A 447 15.52 3.30 30.05
CA LYS A 447 15.19 3.89 28.72
C LYS A 447 14.95 2.83 27.65
N GLY A 448 14.85 1.54 27.99
CA GLY A 448 14.65 0.43 27.05
C GLY A 448 15.90 0.09 26.23
N ILE A 449 17.09 0.41 26.74
CA ILE A 449 18.37 0.12 26.10
C ILE A 449 19.08 -1.03 26.82
N VAL A 450 19.34 -2.09 26.06
CA VAL A 450 20.09 -3.27 26.58
C VAL A 450 21.52 -3.22 26.06
N LEU A 451 22.48 -3.40 26.98
CA LEU A 451 23.90 -3.41 26.67
C LEU A 451 24.42 -4.85 26.65
N GLU A 452 25.19 -5.19 25.62
CA GLU A 452 25.93 -6.43 25.47
C GLU A 452 27.43 -6.14 25.46
N ASP A 453 28.17 -6.62 26.45
CA ASP A 453 29.63 -6.53 26.49
C ASP A 453 30.21 -7.62 25.54
N THR A 454 30.87 -7.21 24.46
CA THR A 454 31.53 -8.13 23.51
C THR A 454 33.03 -7.98 23.55
N ALA A 455 33.78 -8.92 22.95
CA ALA A 455 35.24 -8.84 22.86
C ALA A 455 35.71 -7.59 22.05
N GLN A 456 34.85 -7.02 21.23
CA GLN A 456 35.13 -5.84 20.40
C GLN A 456 34.62 -4.52 21.01
N GLY A 457 33.91 -4.57 22.15
CA GLY A 457 33.35 -3.40 22.83
C GLY A 457 31.91 -3.63 23.28
N VAL A 458 31.28 -2.57 23.73
CA VAL A 458 29.88 -2.62 24.17
C VAL A 458 28.99 -2.44 22.95
N LYS A 459 28.11 -3.40 22.71
CA LYS A 459 27.00 -3.32 21.73
C LYS A 459 25.74 -2.98 22.53
N TRP A 460 24.85 -2.23 21.90
CA TRP A 460 23.56 -1.93 22.49
C TRP A 460 22.42 -2.11 21.49
N HIS A 461 21.22 -2.34 21.99
CA HIS A 461 19.99 -2.40 21.18
C HIS A 461 18.81 -1.93 22.04
N ARG A 462 17.73 -1.53 21.37
CA ARG A 462 16.47 -1.15 22.03
C ARG A 462 15.62 -2.41 22.26
N GLU A 463 15.01 -2.55 23.46
CA GLU A 463 14.03 -3.60 23.78
C GLU A 463 12.68 -3.37 23.10
#